data_83972eb6e704216ae92d351cf5f63d96
#
_entry.id   83972eb6e704216ae92d351cf5f63d96
#
_cell.length_a   1.000
_cell.length_b   1.000
_cell.length_c   1.000
_cell.angle_alpha   90.00
_cell.angle_beta   90.00
_cell.angle_gamma   90.00
#
_symmetry.space_group_name_H-M   'P 1'
#
loop_
_entity.id
_entity.type
_entity.pdbx_description
1 polymer ?
#
loop_
_entity_poly.entity_id
_entity_poly.type
_entity_poly.pdbx_seq_one_letter_code
_entity_poly.pdbx_strand_id
1 'polypeptide(L)'
;MLLEEQLPRLQRLIKEKLGPLPKDVFRNETVMRTTFRQLYRRLPRVMSLAVGEEGFVEFCMRNHTRLLNVKDAVAEQWQSNGKNPEPLRTTADTEALAASARKRWVPTYAPKTMILDRGQGARVWDIEGNEYLDLGGGIAVSSLGHQDPELLEALHLQAGKLWHTSNLYYTEPAIRLAEELTAHSFADRVFFCNSGAEANEAAIKLARKYSSKTHPPEKREILSFTGSFHGRTLATVTATAEPKYQEGYEPLPGGFRYCPFNDFDTATEMIGPQTCAVLVEPVQGEGGVTTAAPGFLKHLRARCNEHGVLLILDEIQCGLGRTGKLFAHQWEEGVTPDLLTIAKALGCGLPIGALLATEATASAFQ
;
A
#
# COMPACT_ATOMS: atom_id res chain seq x y z
N MET A 1 7.77 17.41 -25.07
CA MET A 1 9.13 17.97 -25.09
C MET A 1 9.12 19.49 -25.10
N LEU A 2 8.69 20.21 -26.14
CA LEU A 2 8.73 21.70 -26.20
C LEU A 2 7.94 22.43 -25.09
N LEU A 3 6.79 21.92 -24.64
CA LEU A 3 5.98 22.53 -23.59
C LEU A 3 6.46 22.19 -22.16
N GLU A 4 7.06 21.02 -21.97
CA GLU A 4 7.63 20.64 -20.67
C GLU A 4 8.82 21.49 -20.26
N GLU A 5 9.70 21.83 -21.21
CA GLU A 5 10.82 22.72 -20.98
C GLU A 5 10.37 24.18 -20.67
N GLN A 6 9.15 24.54 -21.07
CA GLN A 6 8.56 25.87 -20.86
C GLN A 6 7.66 25.93 -19.59
N LEU A 7 7.53 24.84 -18.84
CA LEU A 7 6.66 24.76 -17.67
C LEU A 7 6.87 25.89 -16.65
N PRO A 8 8.12 26.23 -16.24
CA PRO A 8 8.34 27.35 -15.30
C PRO A 8 7.95 28.71 -15.87
N ARG A 9 8.05 28.88 -17.18
CA ARG A 9 7.66 30.11 -17.86
C ARG A 9 6.14 30.24 -17.97
N LEU A 10 5.46 29.10 -18.18
CA LEU A 10 4.00 29.04 -18.19
C LEU A 10 3.42 29.28 -16.80
N GLN A 11 4.03 28.73 -15.74
CA GLN A 11 3.65 29.03 -14.34
C GLN A 11 3.72 30.53 -14.03
N ARG A 12 4.81 31.20 -14.44
CA ARG A 12 4.97 32.64 -14.25
C ARG A 12 3.92 33.44 -15.03
N LEU A 13 3.65 33.06 -16.28
CA LEU A 13 2.63 33.70 -17.13
C LEU A 13 1.22 33.51 -16.56
N ILE A 14 0.89 32.37 -16.01
CA ILE A 14 -0.38 32.10 -15.35
C ILE A 14 -0.54 33.03 -14.15
N LYS A 15 0.47 33.10 -13.28
CA LYS A 15 0.47 33.97 -12.10
C LYS A 15 0.33 35.46 -12.46
N GLU A 16 1.02 35.90 -13.51
CA GLU A 16 0.98 37.31 -13.97
C GLU A 16 -0.29 37.70 -14.71
N LYS A 17 -0.89 36.80 -15.49
CA LYS A 17 -1.98 37.12 -16.42
C LYS A 17 -3.37 36.70 -15.91
N LEU A 18 -3.46 35.73 -15.03
CA LEU A 18 -4.73 35.27 -14.47
C LEU A 18 -4.89 35.66 -12.99
N GLY A 19 -3.81 36.04 -12.31
CA GLY A 19 -3.83 36.32 -10.86
C GLY A 19 -4.23 35.08 -10.05
N PRO A 20 -4.69 35.25 -8.81
CA PRO A 20 -5.21 34.15 -8.02
C PRO A 20 -6.51 33.66 -8.66
N LEU A 21 -6.48 32.42 -9.17
CA LEU A 21 -7.65 31.80 -9.79
C LEU A 21 -8.71 31.47 -8.74
N PRO A 22 -10.00 31.74 -9.01
CA PRO A 22 -11.08 31.36 -8.11
C PRO A 22 -11.10 29.85 -7.88
N LYS A 23 -11.44 29.42 -6.66
CA LYS A 23 -11.47 28.00 -6.26
C LYS A 23 -12.37 27.12 -7.15
N ASP A 24 -13.39 27.70 -7.76
CA ASP A 24 -14.34 27.00 -8.64
C ASP A 24 -13.70 26.59 -9.98
N VAL A 25 -12.61 27.21 -10.40
CA VAL A 25 -11.87 26.83 -11.62
C VAL A 25 -11.32 25.42 -11.50
N PHE A 26 -10.90 25.00 -10.31
CA PHE A 26 -10.30 23.68 -10.07
C PHE A 26 -11.31 22.55 -9.89
N ARG A 27 -12.59 22.89 -9.72
CA ARG A 27 -13.66 21.92 -9.44
C ARG A 27 -14.44 21.50 -10.68
N ASN A 28 -14.27 22.20 -11.80
CA ASN A 28 -15.04 21.95 -12.99
C ASN A 28 -14.13 21.89 -14.22
N GLU A 29 -14.04 20.73 -14.85
CA GLU A 29 -13.22 20.50 -16.03
C GLU A 29 -13.53 21.48 -17.17
N THR A 30 -14.81 21.79 -17.39
CA THR A 30 -15.25 22.75 -18.43
C THR A 30 -14.74 24.15 -18.13
N VAL A 31 -14.77 24.56 -16.87
CA VAL A 31 -14.25 25.87 -16.43
C VAL A 31 -12.73 25.90 -16.58
N MET A 32 -12.03 24.86 -16.20
CA MET A 32 -10.57 24.72 -16.38
C MET A 32 -10.19 24.80 -17.86
N ARG A 33 -10.84 24.03 -18.72
CA ARG A 33 -10.61 24.06 -20.18
C ARG A 33 -10.84 25.48 -20.76
N THR A 34 -11.90 26.14 -20.34
CA THR A 34 -12.21 27.51 -20.74
C THR A 34 -11.12 28.49 -20.28
N THR A 35 -10.66 28.36 -19.06
CA THR A 35 -9.57 29.18 -18.49
C THR A 35 -8.26 28.98 -19.27
N PHE A 36 -7.90 27.75 -19.59
CA PHE A 36 -6.70 27.47 -20.39
C PHE A 36 -6.82 27.94 -21.85
N ARG A 37 -8.01 27.91 -22.44
CA ARG A 37 -8.25 28.56 -23.77
C ARG A 37 -8.07 30.08 -23.70
N GLN A 38 -8.55 30.72 -22.65
CA GLN A 38 -8.33 32.16 -22.45
C GLN A 38 -6.85 32.48 -22.24
N LEU A 39 -6.11 31.63 -21.54
CA LEU A 39 -4.66 31.75 -21.36
C LEU A 39 -3.93 31.61 -22.69
N TYR A 40 -4.32 30.62 -23.51
CA TYR A 40 -3.73 30.42 -24.85
C TYR A 40 -3.81 31.67 -25.71
N ARG A 41 -4.96 32.35 -25.71
CA ARG A 41 -5.18 33.59 -26.48
C ARG A 41 -4.33 34.77 -25.99
N ARG A 42 -3.74 34.68 -24.79
CA ARG A 42 -2.87 35.66 -24.18
C ARG A 42 -1.39 35.29 -24.29
N LEU A 43 -1.06 34.14 -24.91
CA LEU A 43 0.33 33.73 -25.11
C LEU A 43 1.04 34.64 -26.12
N PRO A 44 2.36 34.84 -25.97
CA PRO A 44 3.18 35.43 -27.03
C PRO A 44 3.03 34.69 -28.34
N ARG A 45 2.95 35.39 -29.46
CA ARG A 45 2.76 34.82 -30.81
C ARG A 45 3.73 33.67 -31.14
N VAL A 46 4.97 33.73 -30.65
CA VAL A 46 5.97 32.68 -30.87
C VAL A 46 5.56 31.36 -30.18
N MET A 47 4.89 31.41 -29.05
CA MET A 47 4.42 30.20 -28.34
C MET A 47 3.12 29.66 -28.94
N SER A 48 2.20 30.52 -29.32
CA SER A 48 0.92 30.10 -29.92
C SER A 48 1.10 29.53 -31.33
N LEU A 49 2.14 29.93 -32.09
CA LEU A 49 2.48 29.35 -33.39
C LEU A 49 3.12 27.95 -33.30
N ALA A 50 3.76 27.62 -32.18
CA ALA A 50 4.45 26.35 -31.98
C ALA A 50 3.52 25.21 -31.53
N VAL A 51 2.34 25.54 -30.97
CA VAL A 51 1.41 24.55 -30.40
C VAL A 51 -0.02 25.03 -30.64
N GLY A 52 -0.85 24.18 -31.27
CA GLY A 52 -2.27 24.52 -31.47
C GLY A 52 -3.05 24.65 -30.17
N GLU A 53 -4.18 25.41 -30.20
CA GLU A 53 -5.00 25.70 -29.01
C GLU A 53 -5.39 24.42 -28.24
N GLU A 54 -5.90 23.40 -28.93
CA GLU A 54 -6.30 22.13 -28.27
C GLU A 54 -5.10 21.37 -27.69
N GLY A 55 -3.97 21.30 -28.39
CA GLY A 55 -2.75 20.68 -27.88
C GLY A 55 -2.20 21.37 -26.63
N PHE A 56 -2.32 22.70 -26.56
CA PHE A 56 -1.98 23.49 -25.39
C PHE A 56 -2.95 23.23 -24.22
N VAL A 57 -4.25 23.21 -24.48
CA VAL A 57 -5.28 22.94 -23.48
C VAL A 57 -5.10 21.55 -22.89
N GLU A 58 -4.91 20.53 -23.72
CA GLU A 58 -4.66 19.15 -23.27
C GLU A 58 -3.37 19.02 -22.46
N PHE A 59 -2.31 19.72 -22.84
CA PHE A 59 -1.08 19.79 -22.04
C PHE A 59 -1.33 20.44 -20.68
N CYS A 60 -2.04 21.56 -20.64
CA CYS A 60 -2.37 22.26 -19.40
C CYS A 60 -3.31 21.43 -18.52
N MET A 61 -4.26 20.71 -19.09
CA MET A 61 -5.14 19.80 -18.36
C MET A 61 -4.37 18.64 -17.72
N ARG A 62 -3.42 18.03 -18.43
CA ARG A 62 -2.55 16.97 -17.89
C ARG A 62 -1.56 17.46 -16.84
N ASN A 63 -1.16 18.72 -16.87
CA ASN A 63 -0.16 19.30 -15.98
C ASN A 63 -0.74 20.40 -15.08
N HIS A 64 -2.08 20.49 -14.92
CA HIS A 64 -2.72 21.60 -14.23
C HIS A 64 -2.24 21.79 -12.79
N THR A 65 -2.01 20.72 -12.06
CA THR A 65 -1.47 20.72 -10.70
C THR A 65 -0.08 21.36 -10.63
N ARG A 66 0.80 21.00 -11.58
CA ARG A 66 2.15 21.57 -11.67
C ARG A 66 2.12 23.02 -12.15
N LEU A 67 1.24 23.34 -13.11
CA LEU A 67 1.13 24.67 -13.69
C LEU A 67 0.54 25.71 -12.73
N LEU A 68 -0.45 25.29 -11.94
CA LEU A 68 -1.21 26.18 -11.08
C LEU A 68 -0.66 26.26 -9.66
N ASN A 69 0.47 25.58 -9.41
CA ASN A 69 1.10 25.54 -8.08
C ASN A 69 0.09 25.12 -6.99
N VAL A 70 -0.76 24.11 -7.32
CA VAL A 70 -1.80 23.63 -6.41
C VAL A 70 -1.22 23.20 -5.06
N LYS A 71 0.08 22.83 -5.02
CA LYS A 71 0.83 22.61 -3.78
C LYS A 71 0.77 23.81 -2.83
N ASP A 72 0.95 25.02 -3.36
CA ASP A 72 0.87 26.23 -2.53
C ASP A 72 -0.59 26.54 -2.14
N ALA A 73 -1.55 26.34 -3.05
CA ALA A 73 -2.97 26.57 -2.78
C ALA A 73 -3.55 25.55 -1.79
N VAL A 74 -3.13 24.29 -1.85
CA VAL A 74 -3.48 23.25 -0.87
C VAL A 74 -2.78 23.53 0.46
N ALA A 75 -1.50 23.87 0.45
CA ALA A 75 -0.75 24.26 1.65
C ALA A 75 -1.33 25.53 2.30
N GLU A 76 -1.68 26.55 1.50
CA GLU A 76 -2.35 27.76 2.00
C GLU A 76 -3.75 27.49 2.52
N GLN A 77 -4.51 26.57 1.91
CA GLN A 77 -5.81 26.15 2.40
C GLN A 77 -5.70 25.35 3.70
N TRP A 78 -4.68 24.52 3.84
CA TRP A 78 -4.35 23.85 5.10
C TRP A 78 -3.87 24.85 6.17
N GLN A 79 -3.02 25.79 5.79
CA GLN A 79 -2.61 26.90 6.66
C GLN A 79 -3.76 27.82 7.01
N SER A 80 -4.76 28.00 6.11
CA SER A 80 -5.94 28.82 6.39
C SER A 80 -7.02 28.07 7.15
N ASN A 81 -7.16 26.76 6.99
CA ASN A 81 -7.98 25.90 7.88
C ASN A 81 -7.29 25.69 9.24
N GLY A 82 -5.95 25.81 9.30
CA GLY A 82 -5.14 25.84 10.52
C GLY A 82 -5.05 27.25 11.14
N LYS A 83 -5.74 28.25 10.63
CA LYS A 83 -5.73 29.62 11.17
C LYS A 83 -6.49 29.81 12.50
N ASN A 84 -7.20 28.77 12.97
CA ASN A 84 -7.44 28.55 14.38
C ASN A 84 -6.85 27.17 14.72
N PRO A 85 -5.55 27.05 15.01
CA PRO A 85 -5.11 25.84 15.69
C PRO A 85 -5.99 25.72 16.92
N GLU A 86 -6.64 24.56 17.09
CA GLU A 86 -7.24 24.27 18.39
C GLU A 86 -6.17 24.59 19.44
N PRO A 87 -6.53 25.26 20.54
CA PRO A 87 -5.55 25.61 21.55
C PRO A 87 -4.85 24.33 22.00
N LEU A 88 -3.50 24.38 22.08
CA LEU A 88 -2.71 23.27 22.58
C LEU A 88 -3.32 22.75 23.87
N ARG A 89 -3.49 21.46 23.96
CA ARG A 89 -4.06 20.80 25.13
C ARG A 89 -2.99 20.65 26.20
N THR A 90 -3.43 20.51 27.42
CA THR A 90 -2.53 20.30 28.55
C THR A 90 -2.25 18.82 28.77
N THR A 91 -1.21 18.51 29.54
CA THR A 91 -0.94 17.14 29.98
C THR A 91 -2.14 16.52 30.74
N ALA A 92 -2.92 17.32 31.46
CA ALA A 92 -4.14 16.86 32.10
C ALA A 92 -5.21 16.43 31.08
N ASP A 93 -5.33 17.12 29.93
CA ASP A 93 -6.23 16.75 28.84
C ASP A 93 -5.76 15.44 28.18
N THR A 94 -4.45 15.29 27.97
CA THR A 94 -3.84 14.05 27.46
C THR A 94 -4.17 12.85 28.34
N GLU A 95 -3.97 12.99 29.66
CA GLU A 95 -4.29 11.94 30.64
C GLU A 95 -5.78 11.61 30.65
N ALA A 96 -6.65 12.62 30.61
CA ALA A 96 -8.10 12.42 30.59
C ALA A 96 -8.57 11.67 29.36
N LEU A 97 -8.06 12.02 28.18
CA LEU A 97 -8.35 11.33 26.93
C LEU A 97 -7.81 9.89 26.90
N ALA A 98 -6.57 9.68 27.35
CA ALA A 98 -5.98 8.35 27.47
C ALA A 98 -6.76 7.46 28.46
N ALA A 99 -7.20 8.00 29.60
CA ALA A 99 -8.06 7.30 30.54
C ALA A 99 -9.42 6.94 29.90
N SER A 100 -9.99 7.84 29.12
CA SER A 100 -11.22 7.60 28.36
C SER A 100 -11.04 6.47 27.34
N ALA A 101 -9.93 6.45 26.60
CA ALA A 101 -9.61 5.38 25.65
C ALA A 101 -9.45 4.03 26.37
N ARG A 102 -8.66 3.98 27.44
CA ARG A 102 -8.48 2.76 28.24
C ARG A 102 -9.81 2.18 28.77
N LYS A 103 -10.77 3.04 29.08
CA LYS A 103 -12.10 2.60 29.54
C LYS A 103 -12.99 2.05 28.43
N ARG A 104 -12.78 2.47 27.17
CA ARG A 104 -13.71 2.21 26.05
C ARG A 104 -13.18 1.26 24.99
N TRP A 105 -11.88 1.20 24.84
CA TRP A 105 -11.27 0.32 23.85
C TRP A 105 -11.13 -1.09 24.41
N VAL A 106 -11.32 -2.10 23.55
CA VAL A 106 -10.95 -3.48 23.88
C VAL A 106 -9.43 -3.50 24.09
N PRO A 107 -8.93 -4.05 25.21
CA PRO A 107 -7.51 -3.96 25.59
C PRO A 107 -6.61 -4.93 24.81
N THR A 108 -6.72 -4.92 23.48
CA THR A 108 -5.90 -5.74 22.58
C THR A 108 -4.49 -5.21 22.42
N TYR A 109 -4.29 -3.92 22.68
CA TYR A 109 -3.00 -3.23 22.64
C TYR A 109 -2.84 -2.36 23.89
N ALA A 110 -1.58 -2.05 24.22
CA ALA A 110 -1.22 -1.12 25.28
C ALA A 110 -0.57 0.15 24.69
N PRO A 111 -1.35 1.07 24.10
CA PRO A 111 -0.82 2.30 23.53
C PRO A 111 -0.13 3.15 24.60
N LYS A 112 0.89 3.89 24.21
CA LYS A 112 1.51 4.92 25.06
C LYS A 112 0.50 6.04 25.31
N THR A 113 0.67 6.77 26.42
CA THR A 113 -0.23 7.87 26.80
C THR A 113 -0.18 9.04 25.83
N MET A 114 0.87 9.16 25.00
CA MET A 114 0.99 10.15 23.94
C MET A 114 -0.20 10.09 22.97
N ILE A 115 -0.80 11.24 22.65
CA ILE A 115 -1.91 11.36 21.70
C ILE A 115 -1.42 12.19 20.51
N LEU A 116 -1.20 11.54 19.37
CA LEU A 116 -0.76 12.20 18.15
C LEU A 116 -1.93 12.96 17.52
N ASP A 117 -1.65 14.14 16.98
CA ASP A 117 -2.61 15.07 16.39
C ASP A 117 -2.38 15.24 14.89
N ARG A 118 -1.15 15.51 14.49
CA ARG A 118 -0.79 15.78 13.09
C ARG A 118 0.56 15.20 12.72
N GLY A 119 0.80 15.06 11.43
CA GLY A 119 2.08 14.64 10.88
C GLY A 119 2.41 15.36 9.58
N GLN A 120 3.69 15.50 9.26
CA GLN A 120 4.19 16.04 7.99
C GLN A 120 5.53 15.39 7.64
N GLY A 121 5.62 14.75 6.49
CA GLY A 121 6.82 13.99 6.13
C GLY A 121 7.13 12.93 7.19
N ALA A 122 8.33 12.96 7.75
CA ALA A 122 8.76 12.05 8.82
C ALA A 122 8.56 12.64 10.23
N ARG A 123 7.75 13.66 10.41
CA ARG A 123 7.50 14.30 11.71
C ARG A 123 6.06 14.17 12.12
N VAL A 124 5.83 13.99 13.41
CA VAL A 124 4.51 13.99 14.02
C VAL A 124 4.50 14.89 15.25
N TRP A 125 3.33 15.41 15.58
CA TRP A 125 3.12 16.22 16.78
C TRP A 125 1.98 15.64 17.60
N ASP A 126 2.13 15.70 18.90
CA ASP A 126 1.05 15.37 19.80
C ASP A 126 0.11 16.58 20.04
N ILE A 127 -0.98 16.34 20.77
CA ILE A 127 -1.97 17.38 21.10
C ILE A 127 -1.43 18.48 22.03
N GLU A 128 -0.29 18.24 22.70
CA GLU A 128 0.42 19.24 23.52
C GLU A 128 1.39 20.08 22.67
N GLY A 129 1.56 19.74 21.38
CA GLY A 129 2.43 20.44 20.44
C GLY A 129 3.88 19.97 20.42
N ASN A 130 4.21 18.90 21.15
CA ASN A 130 5.56 18.33 21.11
C ASN A 130 5.80 17.63 19.78
N GLU A 131 6.98 17.86 19.19
CA GLU A 131 7.40 17.30 17.93
C GLU A 131 8.21 16.01 18.13
N TYR A 132 7.96 15.02 17.27
CA TYR A 132 8.67 13.75 17.27
C TYR A 132 9.09 13.39 15.84
N LEU A 133 10.21 12.68 15.73
CA LEU A 133 10.61 12.04 14.48
C LEU A 133 9.98 10.65 14.41
N ASP A 134 9.11 10.44 13.42
CA ASP A 134 8.45 9.16 13.19
C ASP A 134 9.33 8.24 12.33
N LEU A 135 10.14 7.42 12.99
CA LEU A 135 10.94 6.38 12.34
C LEU A 135 10.19 5.06 12.19
N GLY A 136 9.01 4.94 12.81
CA GLY A 136 8.18 3.74 12.74
C GLY A 136 7.25 3.71 11.53
N GLY A 137 6.83 4.88 11.06
CA GLY A 137 5.96 5.05 9.90
C GLY A 137 4.69 4.21 9.96
N GLY A 138 4.07 4.04 11.16
CA GLY A 138 2.90 3.17 11.33
C GLY A 138 3.21 1.68 11.13
N ILE A 139 4.39 1.21 11.53
CA ILE A 139 4.92 -0.14 11.27
C ILE A 139 5.10 -0.37 9.77
N ALA A 140 5.92 0.50 9.15
CA ALA A 140 6.29 0.50 7.73
C ALA A 140 5.10 0.73 6.76
N VAL A 141 4.07 1.46 7.20
CA VAL A 141 2.89 1.79 6.37
C VAL A 141 3.10 3.08 5.58
N SER A 142 3.48 4.17 6.26
CA SER A 142 3.55 5.51 5.68
C SER A 142 4.86 5.73 4.90
N SER A 143 5.05 5.01 3.80
CA SER A 143 6.30 5.00 3.02
C SER A 143 6.62 6.34 2.36
N LEU A 144 5.60 7.16 2.04
CA LEU A 144 5.74 8.52 1.51
C LEU A 144 5.78 9.58 2.61
N GLY A 145 5.70 9.16 3.89
CA GLY A 145 5.54 10.06 5.01
C GLY A 145 4.10 10.55 5.20
N HIS A 146 3.92 11.42 6.18
CA HIS A 146 2.62 12.03 6.48
C HIS A 146 2.32 13.19 5.54
N GLN A 147 1.07 13.30 5.08
CA GLN A 147 0.59 14.41 4.24
C GLN A 147 1.38 14.59 2.93
N ASP A 148 1.74 13.50 2.25
CA ASP A 148 2.28 13.62 0.90
C ASP A 148 1.28 14.36 0.00
N PRO A 149 1.70 15.45 -0.68
CA PRO A 149 0.76 16.30 -1.40
C PRO A 149 0.13 15.64 -2.63
N GLU A 150 0.82 14.69 -3.28
CA GLU A 150 0.28 14.00 -4.46
C GLU A 150 -0.77 12.95 -4.01
N LEU A 151 -0.50 12.26 -2.91
CA LEU A 151 -1.44 11.32 -2.30
C LEU A 151 -2.71 12.05 -1.80
N LEU A 152 -2.55 13.19 -1.13
CA LEU A 152 -3.68 14.01 -0.66
C LEU A 152 -4.53 14.52 -1.82
N GLU A 153 -3.91 14.96 -2.91
CA GLU A 153 -4.64 15.41 -4.11
C GLU A 153 -5.44 14.26 -4.72
N ALA A 154 -4.81 13.10 -4.91
CA ALA A 154 -5.50 11.92 -5.44
C ALA A 154 -6.70 11.52 -4.58
N LEU A 155 -6.54 11.53 -3.25
CA LEU A 155 -7.61 11.26 -2.29
C LEU A 155 -8.75 12.28 -2.41
N HIS A 156 -8.47 13.58 -2.44
CA HIS A 156 -9.48 14.62 -2.55
C HIS A 156 -10.26 14.53 -3.87
N LEU A 157 -9.56 14.30 -4.98
CA LEU A 157 -10.19 14.15 -6.29
C LEU A 157 -11.11 12.93 -6.32
N GLN A 158 -10.67 11.79 -5.81
CA GLN A 158 -11.48 10.57 -5.79
C GLN A 158 -12.62 10.65 -4.79
N ALA A 159 -12.40 11.26 -3.62
CA ALA A 159 -13.43 11.46 -2.59
C ALA A 159 -14.61 12.30 -3.09
N GLY A 160 -14.35 13.24 -4.01
CA GLY A 160 -15.38 14.03 -4.67
C GLY A 160 -16.16 13.31 -5.77
N LYS A 161 -15.77 12.08 -6.15
CA LYS A 161 -16.38 11.30 -7.24
C LYS A 161 -17.19 10.11 -6.70
N LEU A 162 -16.48 9.13 -6.15
CA LEU A 162 -17.08 7.83 -5.81
C LEU A 162 -16.25 7.14 -4.72
N TRP A 163 -16.92 6.60 -3.70
CA TRP A 163 -16.28 5.96 -2.57
C TRP A 163 -16.31 4.43 -2.64
N HIS A 164 -17.50 3.84 -2.89
CA HIS A 164 -17.68 2.41 -2.83
C HIS A 164 -18.80 1.94 -3.78
N THR A 165 -18.54 0.80 -4.46
CA THR A 165 -19.50 0.19 -5.41
C THR A 165 -19.67 -1.31 -5.23
N SER A 166 -19.07 -1.90 -4.19
CA SER A 166 -18.90 -3.34 -4.04
C SER A 166 -18.13 -4.00 -5.20
N ASN A 167 -18.04 -5.31 -5.20
CA ASN A 167 -17.41 -6.09 -6.30
C ASN A 167 -18.37 -6.38 -7.47
N LEU A 168 -19.56 -5.73 -7.47
CA LEU A 168 -20.54 -5.88 -8.55
C LEU A 168 -20.22 -4.97 -9.75
N TYR A 169 -19.42 -3.95 -9.57
CA TYR A 169 -19.08 -2.98 -10.61
C TYR A 169 -17.57 -2.74 -10.66
N TYR A 170 -17.10 -2.49 -11.86
CA TYR A 170 -15.72 -2.05 -12.06
C TYR A 170 -15.57 -0.56 -11.74
N THR A 171 -14.41 -0.18 -11.21
CA THR A 171 -14.01 1.23 -11.05
C THR A 171 -12.66 1.46 -11.71
N GLU A 172 -12.49 2.59 -12.36
CA GLU A 172 -11.25 2.91 -13.09
C GLU A 172 -10.00 2.86 -12.19
N PRO A 173 -9.98 3.41 -10.95
CA PRO A 173 -8.80 3.33 -10.11
C PRO A 173 -8.37 1.89 -9.79
N ALA A 174 -9.32 0.98 -9.53
CA ALA A 174 -9.01 -0.42 -9.26
C ALA A 174 -8.45 -1.14 -10.49
N ILE A 175 -9.01 -0.88 -11.70
CA ILE A 175 -8.51 -1.45 -12.95
C ILE A 175 -7.07 -0.98 -13.19
N ARG A 176 -6.80 0.33 -13.10
CA ARG A 176 -5.47 0.88 -13.34
C ARG A 176 -4.44 0.37 -12.34
N LEU A 177 -4.80 0.26 -11.06
CA LEU A 177 -3.90 -0.32 -10.07
C LEU A 177 -3.60 -1.79 -10.38
N ALA A 178 -4.58 -2.56 -10.85
CA ALA A 178 -4.34 -3.94 -11.28
C ALA A 178 -3.42 -4.00 -12.50
N GLU A 179 -3.62 -3.13 -13.50
CA GLU A 179 -2.74 -3.00 -14.69
C GLU A 179 -1.30 -2.70 -14.27
N GLU A 180 -1.07 -1.74 -13.38
CA GLU A 180 0.26 -1.38 -12.87
C GLU A 180 0.92 -2.52 -12.10
N LEU A 181 0.18 -3.18 -11.20
CA LEU A 181 0.71 -4.29 -10.42
C LEU A 181 1.08 -5.48 -11.30
N THR A 182 0.28 -5.81 -12.31
CA THR A 182 0.59 -6.92 -13.23
C THR A 182 1.72 -6.56 -14.20
N ALA A 183 1.78 -5.32 -14.68
CA ALA A 183 2.85 -4.87 -15.57
C ALA A 183 4.24 -4.87 -14.91
N HIS A 184 4.31 -4.73 -13.58
CA HIS A 184 5.56 -4.60 -12.83
C HIS A 184 5.88 -5.80 -11.93
N SER A 185 5.13 -6.91 -12.07
CA SER A 185 5.35 -8.14 -11.30
C SER A 185 5.29 -9.39 -12.19
N PHE A 186 5.38 -10.55 -11.55
CA PHE A 186 5.19 -11.85 -12.19
C PHE A 186 3.70 -12.20 -12.42
N ALA A 187 2.78 -11.44 -11.80
CA ALA A 187 1.40 -11.80 -11.68
C ALA A 187 0.58 -11.46 -12.92
N ASP A 188 -0.42 -12.29 -13.21
CA ASP A 188 -1.42 -12.06 -14.27
C ASP A 188 -2.73 -11.51 -13.69
N ARG A 189 -2.98 -11.73 -12.39
CA ARG A 189 -4.25 -11.43 -11.72
C ARG A 189 -4.02 -10.80 -10.35
N VAL A 190 -4.93 -9.89 -9.98
CA VAL A 190 -4.93 -9.21 -8.67
C VAL A 190 -6.31 -9.34 -8.02
N PHE A 191 -6.32 -9.65 -6.72
CA PHE A 191 -7.48 -9.55 -5.86
C PHE A 191 -7.24 -8.46 -4.82
N PHE A 192 -8.14 -7.48 -4.72
CA PHE A 192 -8.06 -6.40 -3.74
C PHE A 192 -8.89 -6.71 -2.50
N CYS A 193 -8.38 -6.29 -1.34
CA CYS A 193 -9.03 -6.42 -0.03
C CYS A 193 -8.64 -5.23 0.86
N ASN A 194 -8.98 -5.25 2.15
CA ASN A 194 -8.83 -4.08 3.02
C ASN A 194 -7.58 -4.14 3.92
N SER A 195 -6.92 -5.29 4.01
CA SER A 195 -5.80 -5.48 4.93
C SER A 195 -4.85 -6.57 4.46
N GLY A 196 -3.64 -6.59 5.05
CA GLY A 196 -2.69 -7.68 4.83
C GLY A 196 -3.20 -9.03 5.35
N ALA A 197 -3.93 -9.04 6.47
CA ALA A 197 -4.54 -10.27 6.95
C ALA A 197 -5.53 -10.87 5.95
N GLU A 198 -6.38 -10.04 5.33
CA GLU A 198 -7.29 -10.50 4.28
C GLU A 198 -6.55 -10.95 3.01
N ALA A 199 -5.45 -10.31 2.65
CA ALA A 199 -4.61 -10.75 1.53
C ALA A 199 -4.02 -12.14 1.80
N ASN A 200 -3.51 -12.39 3.00
CA ASN A 200 -3.01 -13.71 3.41
C ASN A 200 -4.13 -14.75 3.53
N GLU A 201 -5.30 -14.39 4.05
CA GLU A 201 -6.50 -15.27 4.03
C GLU A 201 -6.86 -15.69 2.60
N ALA A 202 -6.83 -14.73 1.66
CA ALA A 202 -7.10 -15.02 0.25
C ALA A 202 -6.03 -15.94 -0.34
N ALA A 203 -4.75 -15.75 -0.02
CA ALA A 203 -3.65 -16.60 -0.46
C ALA A 203 -3.77 -18.03 0.08
N ILE A 204 -4.04 -18.20 1.38
CA ILE A 204 -4.30 -19.47 2.05
C ILE A 204 -5.47 -20.21 1.40
N LYS A 205 -6.58 -19.51 1.19
CA LYS A 205 -7.78 -20.08 0.55
C LYS A 205 -7.50 -20.48 -0.89
N LEU A 206 -6.83 -19.63 -1.66
CA LEU A 206 -6.50 -19.91 -3.06
C LEU A 206 -5.57 -21.12 -3.16
N ALA A 207 -4.51 -21.20 -2.34
CA ALA A 207 -3.61 -22.34 -2.32
C ALA A 207 -4.32 -23.66 -2.03
N ARG A 208 -5.19 -23.69 -1.02
CA ARG A 208 -6.00 -24.87 -0.68
C ARG A 208 -7.00 -25.22 -1.79
N LYS A 209 -7.63 -24.20 -2.40
CA LYS A 209 -8.57 -24.40 -3.52
C LYS A 209 -7.86 -24.93 -4.76
N TYR A 210 -6.71 -24.35 -5.11
CA TYR A 210 -5.87 -24.83 -6.21
C TYR A 210 -5.47 -26.30 -5.99
N SER A 211 -4.94 -26.60 -4.82
CA SER A 211 -4.55 -27.97 -4.48
C SER A 211 -5.76 -28.93 -4.47
N SER A 212 -6.97 -28.46 -4.14
CA SER A 212 -8.18 -29.31 -4.17
C SER A 212 -8.59 -29.73 -5.58
N LYS A 213 -8.22 -28.95 -6.58
CA LYS A 213 -8.53 -29.23 -7.99
C LYS A 213 -7.42 -30.04 -8.70
N THR A 214 -6.18 -29.92 -8.22
CA THR A 214 -4.99 -30.39 -8.94
C THR A 214 -4.24 -31.54 -8.25
N HIS A 215 -4.53 -31.80 -6.97
CA HIS A 215 -3.81 -32.76 -6.14
C HIS A 215 -4.73 -33.61 -5.26
N PRO A 216 -4.24 -34.75 -4.74
CA PRO A 216 -5.00 -35.60 -3.80
C PRO A 216 -5.47 -34.87 -2.54
N PRO A 217 -6.50 -35.36 -1.84
CA PRO A 217 -7.09 -34.70 -0.66
C PRO A 217 -6.14 -34.46 0.49
N GLU A 218 -5.07 -35.24 0.61
CA GLU A 218 -4.06 -35.14 1.66
C GLU A 218 -3.16 -33.91 1.51
N LYS A 219 -3.05 -33.35 0.30
CA LYS A 219 -2.15 -32.22 0.01
C LYS A 219 -2.84 -30.89 0.31
N ARG A 220 -2.94 -30.54 1.61
CA ARG A 220 -3.63 -29.32 2.09
C ARG A 220 -2.87 -28.55 3.14
N GLU A 221 -1.69 -29.03 3.55
CA GLU A 221 -0.90 -28.36 4.57
C GLU A 221 -0.17 -27.13 4.01
N ILE A 222 -0.09 -26.10 4.84
CA ILE A 222 0.69 -24.91 4.57
C ILE A 222 1.88 -24.88 5.52
N LEU A 223 3.07 -24.78 4.98
CA LEU A 223 4.29 -24.61 5.75
C LEU A 223 4.54 -23.11 5.93
N SER A 224 4.67 -22.65 7.18
CA SER A 224 5.13 -21.30 7.53
C SER A 224 6.37 -21.37 8.42
N PHE A 225 6.92 -20.23 8.84
CA PHE A 225 8.22 -20.19 9.51
C PHE A 225 8.11 -19.55 10.89
N THR A 226 8.90 -20.04 11.84
CA THR A 226 9.01 -19.44 13.18
C THR A 226 9.46 -17.99 13.09
N GLY A 227 8.98 -17.14 13.98
CA GLY A 227 9.24 -15.71 13.97
C GLY A 227 8.47 -14.91 12.91
N SER A 228 7.58 -15.57 12.14
CA SER A 228 6.74 -14.90 11.13
C SER A 228 5.59 -14.09 11.75
N PHE A 229 5.06 -13.18 10.93
CA PHE A 229 3.80 -12.48 11.24
C PHE A 229 2.94 -12.35 9.99
N HIS A 230 1.82 -13.07 9.93
CA HIS A 230 0.93 -13.09 8.78
C HIS A 230 -0.44 -12.46 9.01
N GLY A 231 -0.76 -12.06 10.23
CA GLY A 231 -2.01 -11.37 10.59
C GLY A 231 -2.65 -11.87 11.89
N ARG A 232 -3.86 -11.39 12.16
CA ARG A 232 -4.60 -11.62 13.42
C ARG A 232 -5.98 -12.26 13.23
N THR A 233 -6.37 -12.66 12.02
CA THR A 233 -7.55 -13.53 11.79
C THR A 233 -7.21 -14.96 12.17
N LEU A 234 -8.21 -15.83 12.35
CA LEU A 234 -7.94 -17.19 12.85
C LEU A 234 -6.96 -17.98 11.97
N ALA A 235 -7.09 -17.93 10.63
CA ALA A 235 -6.13 -18.65 9.79
C ALA A 235 -4.76 -17.96 9.73
N THR A 236 -4.71 -16.63 9.69
CA THR A 236 -3.43 -15.91 9.64
C THR A 236 -2.69 -15.92 10.98
N VAL A 237 -3.38 -15.93 12.12
CA VAL A 237 -2.74 -16.12 13.43
C VAL A 237 -2.22 -17.55 13.58
N THR A 238 -2.92 -18.51 13.00
CA THR A 238 -2.41 -19.90 12.93
C THR A 238 -1.16 -19.98 12.04
N ALA A 239 -1.17 -19.33 10.88
CA ALA A 239 0.00 -19.27 10.01
C ALA A 239 1.18 -18.52 10.66
N THR A 240 0.90 -17.57 11.55
CA THR A 240 1.91 -16.89 12.37
C THR A 240 2.46 -17.85 13.41
N ALA A 241 3.69 -18.35 13.19
CA ALA A 241 4.31 -19.39 14.02
C ALA A 241 4.87 -18.81 15.34
N GLU A 242 4.03 -18.18 16.12
CA GLU A 242 4.38 -17.51 17.38
C GLU A 242 3.34 -17.86 18.46
N PRO A 243 3.66 -18.77 19.37
CA PRO A 243 2.71 -19.31 20.36
C PRO A 243 1.96 -18.24 21.17
N LYS A 244 2.64 -17.13 21.54
CA LYS A 244 2.03 -16.03 22.31
C LYS A 244 0.87 -15.35 21.60
N TYR A 245 0.77 -15.47 20.25
CA TYR A 245 -0.34 -14.92 19.48
C TYR A 245 -1.48 -15.93 19.28
N GLN A 246 -1.23 -17.20 19.57
CA GLN A 246 -2.18 -18.30 19.39
C GLN A 246 -2.89 -18.70 20.70
N GLU A 247 -2.25 -18.47 21.82
CA GLU A 247 -2.75 -18.86 23.15
C GLU A 247 -4.14 -18.30 23.42
N GLY A 248 -5.07 -19.19 23.81
CA GLY A 248 -6.46 -18.86 24.17
C GLY A 248 -7.43 -18.71 23.01
N TYR A 249 -6.99 -18.98 21.76
CA TYR A 249 -7.84 -18.93 20.58
C TYR A 249 -8.19 -20.32 20.00
N GLU A 250 -7.84 -21.38 20.71
CA GLU A 250 -8.10 -22.75 20.28
C GLU A 250 -9.61 -23.07 20.30
N PRO A 251 -10.14 -23.89 19.36
CA PRO A 251 -9.38 -24.62 18.35
C PRO A 251 -9.01 -23.75 17.14
N LEU A 252 -7.72 -23.76 16.78
CA LEU A 252 -7.22 -23.07 15.59
C LEU A 252 -7.48 -23.89 14.31
N PRO A 253 -7.60 -23.25 13.14
CA PRO A 253 -7.69 -23.94 11.85
C PRO A 253 -6.53 -24.90 11.62
N GLY A 254 -6.82 -26.17 11.35
CA GLY A 254 -5.81 -27.20 11.07
C GLY A 254 -5.08 -27.03 9.73
N GLY A 255 -4.03 -27.82 9.54
CA GLY A 255 -3.27 -27.90 8.29
C GLY A 255 -2.19 -26.83 8.16
N PHE A 256 -1.60 -26.41 9.27
CA PHE A 256 -0.38 -25.56 9.31
C PHE A 256 0.75 -26.32 9.98
N ARG A 257 1.95 -26.16 9.43
CA ARG A 257 3.20 -26.67 9.97
C ARG A 257 4.23 -25.56 10.02
N TYR A 258 5.20 -25.65 10.95
CA TYR A 258 6.15 -24.61 11.22
C TYR A 258 7.57 -25.12 11.08
N CYS A 259 8.37 -24.41 10.29
CA CYS A 259 9.79 -24.65 10.06
C CYS A 259 10.61 -23.53 10.69
N PRO A 260 11.77 -23.78 11.28
CA PRO A 260 12.68 -22.70 11.65
C PRO A 260 13.08 -21.87 10.44
N PHE A 261 13.06 -20.53 10.58
CA PHE A 261 13.42 -19.65 9.48
C PHE A 261 14.91 -19.77 9.16
N ASN A 262 15.26 -19.81 7.88
CA ASN A 262 16.61 -20.03 7.37
C ASN A 262 17.21 -21.44 7.63
N ASP A 263 16.40 -22.41 8.01
CA ASP A 263 16.83 -23.81 8.14
C ASP A 263 16.54 -24.55 6.82
N PHE A 264 17.57 -24.72 6.00
CA PHE A 264 17.48 -25.34 4.67
C PHE A 264 17.14 -26.85 4.76
N ASP A 265 17.72 -27.53 5.72
CA ASP A 265 17.56 -28.99 5.85
C ASP A 265 16.15 -29.32 6.34
N THR A 266 15.70 -28.67 7.40
CA THR A 266 14.33 -28.83 7.91
C THR A 266 13.29 -28.44 6.86
N ALA A 267 13.50 -27.35 6.11
CA ALA A 267 12.60 -26.95 5.02
C ALA A 267 12.55 -28.01 3.92
N THR A 268 13.69 -28.62 3.57
CA THR A 268 13.76 -29.72 2.60
C THR A 268 12.95 -30.92 3.03
N GLU A 269 13.03 -31.32 4.30
CA GLU A 269 12.30 -32.48 4.85
C GLU A 269 10.79 -32.20 4.97
N MET A 270 10.43 -30.97 5.29
CA MET A 270 9.02 -30.61 5.55
C MET A 270 8.22 -30.31 4.29
N ILE A 271 8.85 -29.92 3.18
CA ILE A 271 8.18 -29.70 1.89
C ILE A 271 8.01 -31.04 1.19
N GLY A 272 6.78 -31.57 1.17
CA GLY A 272 6.53 -32.91 0.66
C GLY A 272 5.08 -33.14 0.20
N PRO A 273 4.67 -34.42 0.14
CA PRO A 273 3.37 -34.82 -0.47
C PRO A 273 2.13 -34.17 0.15
N GLN A 274 2.17 -33.80 1.43
CA GLN A 274 1.05 -33.18 2.13
C GLN A 274 1.03 -31.67 2.02
N THR A 275 2.17 -31.04 1.64
CA THR A 275 2.32 -29.59 1.55
C THR A 275 1.67 -29.07 0.27
N CYS A 276 0.70 -28.17 0.37
CA CYS A 276 0.12 -27.48 -0.79
C CYS A 276 0.75 -26.12 -1.04
N ALA A 277 1.26 -25.46 0.00
CA ALA A 277 1.94 -24.18 -0.13
C ALA A 277 2.99 -23.95 0.96
N VAL A 278 3.99 -23.14 0.62
CA VAL A 278 4.94 -22.54 1.55
C VAL A 278 4.61 -21.06 1.64
N LEU A 279 4.40 -20.54 2.85
CA LEU A 279 4.14 -19.12 3.12
C LEU A 279 5.32 -18.53 3.89
N VAL A 280 6.01 -17.55 3.31
CA VAL A 280 7.25 -17.00 3.84
C VAL A 280 7.35 -15.48 3.59
N GLU A 281 7.87 -14.76 4.58
CA GLU A 281 8.30 -13.37 4.42
C GLU A 281 9.75 -13.33 3.92
N PRO A 282 10.09 -12.62 2.84
CA PRO A 282 11.51 -12.40 2.47
C PRO A 282 12.32 -11.68 3.56
N VAL A 283 11.64 -10.83 4.35
CA VAL A 283 12.17 -10.20 5.56
C VAL A 283 11.10 -10.29 6.64
N GLN A 284 11.36 -11.02 7.70
CA GLN A 284 10.49 -11.09 8.87
C GLN A 284 10.59 -9.79 9.67
N GLY A 285 9.65 -8.85 9.45
CA GLY A 285 9.69 -7.56 10.09
C GLY A 285 9.43 -7.62 11.59
N GLU A 286 8.36 -8.30 12.01
CA GLU A 286 7.97 -8.48 13.43
C GLU A 286 8.93 -9.46 14.15
N GLY A 287 9.58 -10.34 13.42
CA GLY A 287 10.59 -11.28 13.93
C GLY A 287 11.99 -10.67 14.14
N GLY A 288 12.08 -9.35 14.28
CA GLY A 288 13.34 -8.65 14.57
C GLY A 288 14.09 -8.15 13.34
N VAL A 289 13.40 -7.92 12.22
CA VAL A 289 13.97 -7.52 10.91
C VAL A 289 15.00 -8.55 10.41
N THR A 290 14.59 -9.82 10.47
CA THR A 290 15.44 -10.95 10.05
C THR A 290 15.25 -11.22 8.56
N THR A 291 16.32 -11.13 7.78
CA THR A 291 16.29 -11.40 6.34
C THR A 291 16.39 -12.89 6.05
N ALA A 292 15.80 -13.33 4.95
CA ALA A 292 16.10 -14.62 4.37
C ALA A 292 17.63 -14.71 4.09
N ALA A 293 18.24 -15.82 4.49
CA ALA A 293 19.65 -16.07 4.21
C ALA A 293 19.87 -16.16 2.69
N PRO A 294 21.04 -15.75 2.18
CA PRO A 294 21.33 -15.87 0.76
C PRO A 294 21.09 -17.29 0.23
N GLY A 295 20.27 -17.42 -0.80
CA GLY A 295 19.87 -18.70 -1.39
C GLY A 295 18.66 -19.37 -0.74
N PHE A 296 18.14 -18.89 0.38
CA PHE A 296 17.04 -19.55 1.07
C PHE A 296 15.73 -19.51 0.27
N LEU A 297 15.33 -18.35 -0.26
CA LEU A 297 14.13 -18.25 -1.10
C LEU A 297 14.28 -19.08 -2.39
N LYS A 298 15.46 -19.10 -2.98
CA LYS A 298 15.76 -19.92 -4.15
C LYS A 298 15.66 -21.40 -3.85
N HIS A 299 16.16 -21.82 -2.68
CA HIS A 299 16.01 -23.18 -2.19
C HIS A 299 14.54 -23.56 -2.02
N LEU A 300 13.75 -22.72 -1.35
CA LEU A 300 12.30 -22.94 -1.20
C LEU A 300 11.60 -23.04 -2.56
N ARG A 301 11.93 -22.15 -3.52
CA ARG A 301 11.37 -22.21 -4.88
C ARG A 301 11.68 -23.52 -5.57
N ALA A 302 12.93 -23.98 -5.48
CA ALA A 302 13.34 -25.25 -6.08
C ALA A 302 12.58 -26.44 -5.49
N ARG A 303 12.48 -26.51 -4.17
CA ARG A 303 11.73 -27.55 -3.47
C ARG A 303 10.23 -27.52 -3.78
N CYS A 304 9.65 -26.32 -3.84
CA CYS A 304 8.26 -26.14 -4.24
C CYS A 304 8.02 -26.66 -5.67
N ASN A 305 8.91 -26.38 -6.61
CA ASN A 305 8.81 -26.87 -7.98
C ASN A 305 8.88 -28.40 -8.06
N GLU A 306 9.80 -29.00 -7.32
CA GLU A 306 9.99 -30.47 -7.29
C GLU A 306 8.73 -31.21 -6.81
N HIS A 307 8.03 -30.63 -5.84
CA HIS A 307 6.86 -31.27 -5.23
C HIS A 307 5.51 -30.73 -5.71
N GLY A 308 5.48 -29.80 -6.67
CA GLY A 308 4.23 -29.14 -7.10
C GLY A 308 3.55 -28.40 -5.96
N VAL A 309 4.32 -27.66 -5.16
CA VAL A 309 3.89 -26.85 -4.01
C VAL A 309 3.89 -25.39 -4.42
N LEU A 310 2.88 -24.62 -4.03
CA LEU A 310 2.85 -23.17 -4.30
C LEU A 310 3.81 -22.43 -3.35
N LEU A 311 4.55 -21.46 -3.90
CA LEU A 311 5.32 -20.51 -3.10
C LEU A 311 4.53 -19.22 -2.95
N ILE A 312 4.19 -18.90 -1.72
CA ILE A 312 3.50 -17.66 -1.32
C ILE A 312 4.53 -16.75 -0.64
N LEU A 313 4.81 -15.60 -1.22
CA LEU A 313 5.64 -14.59 -0.56
C LEU A 313 4.76 -13.54 0.10
N ASP A 314 4.92 -13.40 1.42
CA ASP A 314 4.29 -12.32 2.17
C ASP A 314 5.21 -11.09 2.14
N GLU A 315 4.90 -10.17 1.25
CA GLU A 315 5.61 -8.89 1.13
C GLU A 315 4.79 -7.70 1.65
N ILE A 316 3.86 -7.96 2.56
CA ILE A 316 3.03 -6.92 3.19
C ILE A 316 3.88 -5.85 3.85
N GLN A 317 4.96 -6.23 4.51
CA GLN A 317 5.84 -5.28 5.17
C GLN A 317 7.09 -4.94 4.36
N CYS A 318 7.71 -5.91 3.69
CA CYS A 318 9.00 -5.73 3.01
C CYS A 318 8.88 -5.39 1.52
N GLY A 319 7.69 -5.43 0.92
CA GLY A 319 7.46 -5.08 -0.48
C GLY A 319 7.35 -3.58 -0.74
N LEU A 320 6.99 -3.24 -1.98
CA LEU A 320 6.67 -1.90 -2.46
C LEU A 320 7.76 -0.87 -2.15
N GLY A 321 9.00 -1.19 -2.51
CA GLY A 321 10.14 -0.29 -2.39
C GLY A 321 10.86 -0.31 -1.04
N ARG A 322 10.33 -1.00 -0.01
CA ARG A 322 10.89 -0.99 1.35
C ARG A 322 12.35 -1.44 1.41
N THR A 323 12.74 -2.40 0.58
CA THR A 323 14.12 -2.95 0.54
C THR A 323 14.97 -2.35 -0.58
N GLY A 324 14.45 -1.35 -1.33
CA GLY A 324 15.15 -0.71 -2.45
C GLY A 324 14.85 -1.31 -3.83
N LYS A 325 14.10 -2.42 -3.89
CA LYS A 325 13.47 -2.93 -5.11
C LYS A 325 11.96 -2.90 -4.96
N LEU A 326 11.19 -2.97 -6.04
CA LEU A 326 9.73 -2.95 -5.98
C LEU A 326 9.22 -4.05 -5.05
N PHE A 327 9.74 -5.27 -5.23
CA PHE A 327 9.47 -6.40 -4.35
C PHE A 327 10.77 -6.94 -3.75
N ALA A 328 10.71 -7.37 -2.48
CA ALA A 328 11.89 -7.82 -1.74
C ALA A 328 12.52 -9.09 -2.34
N HIS A 329 11.71 -10.03 -2.86
CA HIS A 329 12.23 -11.25 -3.50
C HIS A 329 13.10 -10.97 -4.74
N GLN A 330 12.97 -9.81 -5.36
CA GLN A 330 13.77 -9.44 -6.53
C GLN A 330 15.27 -9.25 -6.22
N TRP A 331 15.64 -9.23 -4.94
CA TRP A 331 17.05 -9.27 -4.54
C TRP A 331 17.71 -10.64 -4.77
N GLU A 332 16.91 -11.70 -4.85
CA GLU A 332 17.38 -13.04 -5.13
C GLU A 332 16.93 -13.48 -6.53
N GLU A 333 17.81 -13.35 -7.51
CA GLU A 333 17.53 -13.63 -8.92
C GLU A 333 17.04 -15.07 -9.13
N GLY A 334 16.00 -15.24 -9.94
CA GLY A 334 15.38 -16.53 -10.26
C GLY A 334 14.32 -17.00 -9.25
N VAL A 335 13.98 -16.19 -8.26
CA VAL A 335 12.85 -16.45 -7.36
C VAL A 335 11.60 -15.79 -7.91
N THR A 336 10.68 -16.60 -8.44
CA THR A 336 9.36 -16.17 -8.88
C THR A 336 8.31 -16.90 -8.04
N PRO A 337 7.50 -16.20 -7.23
CA PRO A 337 6.42 -16.85 -6.46
C PRO A 337 5.24 -17.22 -7.35
N ASP A 338 4.34 -18.07 -6.83
CA ASP A 338 3.04 -18.34 -7.44
C ASP A 338 1.99 -17.34 -6.94
N LEU A 339 2.16 -16.90 -5.70
CA LEU A 339 1.32 -15.93 -5.00
C LEU A 339 2.17 -14.92 -4.24
N LEU A 340 1.75 -13.66 -4.22
CA LEU A 340 2.41 -12.60 -3.45
C LEU A 340 1.34 -11.74 -2.78
N THR A 341 1.51 -11.48 -1.48
CA THR A 341 0.60 -10.61 -0.73
C THR A 341 1.26 -9.28 -0.40
N ILE A 342 0.51 -8.20 -0.58
CA ILE A 342 0.95 -6.82 -0.29
C ILE A 342 -0.14 -6.04 0.44
N ALA A 343 0.26 -5.06 1.23
CA ALA A 343 -0.60 -4.10 1.92
C ALA A 343 0.24 -2.89 2.36
N LYS A 344 0.00 -2.33 3.52
CA LYS A 344 0.80 -1.27 4.16
C LYS A 344 1.17 -0.14 3.20
N ALA A 345 2.38 -0.17 2.63
CA ALA A 345 2.86 0.82 1.67
C ALA A 345 1.96 0.97 0.43
N LEU A 346 1.16 -0.05 0.07
CA LEU A 346 0.21 0.02 -1.04
C LEU A 346 -0.80 1.16 -0.86
N GLY A 347 -1.28 1.37 0.35
CA GLY A 347 -2.24 2.43 0.68
C GLY A 347 -1.63 3.64 1.34
N CYS A 348 -0.35 3.57 1.76
CA CYS A 348 0.35 4.66 2.45
C CYS A 348 -0.43 5.29 3.62
N GLY A 349 -1.18 4.47 4.37
CA GLY A 349 -2.06 4.88 5.49
C GLY A 349 -3.54 4.56 5.25
N LEU A 350 -3.98 4.39 4.01
CA LEU A 350 -5.34 3.93 3.70
C LEU A 350 -5.43 2.40 3.80
N PRO A 351 -6.56 1.85 4.29
CA PRO A 351 -6.74 0.42 4.42
C PRO A 351 -6.92 -0.24 3.05
N ILE A 352 -5.90 -0.94 2.60
CA ILE A 352 -5.91 -1.75 1.38
C ILE A 352 -4.90 -2.89 1.51
N GLY A 353 -5.23 -4.02 0.91
CA GLY A 353 -4.33 -5.13 0.65
C GLY A 353 -4.59 -5.72 -0.72
N ALA A 354 -3.65 -6.50 -1.22
CA ALA A 354 -3.84 -7.22 -2.47
C ALA A 354 -3.13 -8.59 -2.44
N LEU A 355 -3.73 -9.54 -3.13
CA LEU A 355 -3.13 -10.81 -3.52
C LEU A 355 -2.84 -10.77 -5.01
N LEU A 356 -1.60 -10.97 -5.38
CA LEU A 356 -1.12 -11.12 -6.75
C LEU A 356 -0.94 -12.61 -7.04
N ALA A 357 -1.41 -13.07 -8.19
CA ALA A 357 -1.41 -14.48 -8.54
C ALA A 357 -1.09 -14.70 -10.02
N THR A 358 -0.47 -15.84 -10.34
CA THR A 358 -0.40 -16.32 -11.73
C THR A 358 -1.78 -16.73 -12.23
N GLU A 359 -2.00 -16.66 -13.54
CA GLU A 359 -3.25 -17.13 -14.18
C GLU A 359 -3.55 -18.60 -13.82
N ALA A 360 -2.51 -19.45 -13.84
CA ALA A 360 -2.64 -20.86 -13.51
C ALA A 360 -3.21 -21.08 -12.10
N THR A 361 -2.78 -20.29 -11.13
CA THR A 361 -3.24 -20.40 -9.75
C THR A 361 -4.60 -19.72 -9.56
N ALA A 362 -4.78 -18.53 -10.13
CA ALA A 362 -6.00 -17.72 -9.99
C ALA A 362 -7.24 -18.42 -10.58
N SER A 363 -7.08 -19.17 -11.67
CA SER A 363 -8.16 -19.94 -12.31
C SER A 363 -8.82 -20.98 -11.39
N ALA A 364 -8.20 -21.33 -10.28
CA ALA A 364 -8.80 -22.22 -9.30
C ALA A 364 -10.04 -21.63 -8.61
N PHE A 365 -10.24 -20.33 -8.60
CA PHE A 365 -11.44 -19.67 -8.06
C PHE A 365 -12.64 -19.65 -9.03
N GLN A 366 -12.45 -20.06 -10.28
CA GLN A 366 -13.51 -20.19 -11.31
C GLN A 366 -14.33 -21.47 -11.15
#